data_7a3603935b30b802c52a42d62a4e1a31
#
_entry.id   7a3603935b30b802c52a42d62a4e1a31
#
_cell.length_a   1.000
_cell.length_b   1.000
_cell.length_c   1.000
_cell.angle_alpha   90.00
_cell.angle_beta   90.00
_cell.angle_gamma   90.00
#
_symmetry.space_group_name_H-M   'P 1'
#
loop_
_entity.id
_entity.type
_entity.pdbx_description
1 polymer ?
#
loop_
_entity_poly.entity_id
_entity_poly.type
_entity_poly.pdbx_seq_one_letter_code
_entity_poly.pdbx_strand_id
1 'polypeptide(L)'
;MEYLNSPFWQRQPFFPLEIQRFLRTRFEKALHDPLDRQHLVWPLILGSPGILKNFTKGIPTEELLVQAAKMLAAVEIKEPSISWHYHQELFPDTASMQEVGWVPHVSWRAWAPMVSLRIGWQLSSLTGIDPGVDYLFKCGISLFNNGLYFECHDALEPLWLNARGEEKANLQSLILLAAGFHHIQHQNSAGAQSVWKDALTRLNGRGRFTLSMGKLEIDESLRISSLIVSELDSVNGIDWGKIWQLPKPRWNLV
;
A
#
# COMPACT_ATOMS: atom_id res chain seq x y z
N MET A 1 -12.94 12.67 -0.73
CA MET A 1 -12.80 11.45 -1.55
C MET A 1 -12.25 11.69 -2.97
N GLU A 2 -11.78 12.89 -3.30
CA GLU A 2 -11.11 13.16 -4.58
C GLU A 2 -9.72 12.49 -4.73
N TYR A 3 -9.14 12.04 -3.64
CA TYR A 3 -7.81 11.40 -3.63
C TYR A 3 -7.80 9.95 -4.18
N LEU A 4 -8.96 9.32 -4.33
CA LEU A 4 -9.08 7.95 -4.82
C LEU A 4 -8.82 7.80 -6.33
N ASN A 5 -8.73 8.90 -7.07
CA ASN A 5 -8.48 8.91 -8.52
C ASN A 5 -7.01 9.15 -8.91
N SER A 6 -6.10 9.35 -7.95
CA SER A 6 -4.68 9.46 -8.27
C SER A 6 -4.13 8.07 -8.60
N PRO A 7 -3.49 7.88 -9.75
CA PRO A 7 -3.03 6.57 -10.16
C PRO A 7 -1.77 6.15 -9.38
N PHE A 8 -1.96 5.44 -8.26
CA PHE A 8 -0.84 4.75 -7.58
C PHE A 8 -0.17 3.71 -8.48
N TRP A 9 -0.78 3.39 -9.61
CA TRP A 9 -0.17 2.64 -10.70
C TRP A 9 1.06 3.34 -11.28
N GLN A 10 1.08 4.68 -11.33
CA GLN A 10 2.14 5.47 -11.91
C GLN A 10 3.30 5.69 -10.94
N ARG A 11 4.35 6.38 -11.41
CA ARG A 11 5.54 6.73 -10.65
C ARG A 11 5.21 7.17 -9.23
N GLN A 12 5.80 6.47 -8.25
CA GLN A 12 5.68 6.81 -6.83
C GLN A 12 6.81 7.75 -6.39
N PRO A 13 6.55 8.66 -5.45
CA PRO A 13 7.62 9.41 -4.82
C PRO A 13 8.50 8.45 -4.02
N PHE A 14 9.80 8.68 -4.11
CA PHE A 14 10.76 7.93 -3.29
C PHE A 14 10.75 8.51 -1.87
N PHE A 15 10.28 7.76 -0.91
CA PHE A 15 10.36 8.14 0.50
C PHE A 15 11.77 7.88 1.05
N PRO A 16 12.28 8.75 1.96
CA PRO A 16 13.46 8.43 2.76
C PRO A 16 13.28 7.10 3.50
N LEU A 17 14.39 6.41 3.76
CA LEU A 17 14.37 5.08 4.37
C LEU A 17 13.61 5.03 5.70
N GLU A 18 13.71 6.08 6.51
CA GLU A 18 12.99 6.23 7.78
C GLU A 18 11.48 6.24 7.57
N ILE A 19 10.99 6.99 6.59
CA ILE A 19 9.56 7.04 6.24
C ILE A 19 9.10 5.69 5.67
N GLN A 20 9.92 5.03 4.86
CA GLN A 20 9.59 3.69 4.35
C GLN A 20 9.44 2.68 5.49
N ARG A 21 10.40 2.65 6.43
CA ARG A 21 10.33 1.79 7.62
C ARG A 21 9.10 2.08 8.47
N PHE A 22 8.84 3.37 8.71
CA PHE A 22 7.65 3.81 9.42
C PHE A 22 6.37 3.29 8.79
N LEU A 23 6.17 3.52 7.49
CA LEU A 23 4.99 3.07 6.76
C LEU A 23 4.85 1.54 6.81
N ARG A 24 5.93 0.82 6.54
CA ARG A 24 5.94 -0.65 6.55
C ARG A 24 5.56 -1.22 7.91
N THR A 25 6.26 -0.84 8.97
CA THR A 25 6.03 -1.40 10.31
C THR A 25 4.60 -1.17 10.81
N ARG A 26 3.99 -0.03 10.45
CA ARG A 26 2.61 0.28 10.86
C ARG A 26 1.58 -0.44 10.01
N PHE A 27 1.83 -0.50 8.72
CA PHE A 27 0.95 -1.22 7.81
C PHE A 27 0.92 -2.72 8.11
N GLU A 28 2.06 -3.35 8.37
CA GLU A 28 2.15 -4.77 8.74
C GLU A 28 1.26 -5.07 9.97
N LYS A 29 1.32 -4.23 11.01
CA LYS A 29 0.43 -4.38 12.18
C LYS A 29 -1.05 -4.21 11.80
N ALA A 30 -1.38 -3.15 11.10
CA ALA A 30 -2.76 -2.86 10.69
C ALA A 30 -3.32 -3.90 9.71
N LEU A 31 -2.46 -4.62 9.00
CA LEU A 31 -2.83 -5.72 8.11
C LEU A 31 -3.27 -6.96 8.91
N HIS A 32 -2.56 -7.27 10.00
CA HIS A 32 -2.83 -8.48 10.79
C HIS A 32 -3.94 -8.28 11.84
N ASP A 33 -4.08 -7.07 12.38
CA ASP A 33 -5.13 -6.74 13.34
C ASP A 33 -5.93 -5.52 12.88
N PRO A 34 -7.25 -5.69 12.60
CA PRO A 34 -8.13 -4.58 12.27
C PRO A 34 -8.14 -3.45 13.31
N LEU A 35 -7.93 -3.75 14.59
CA LEU A 35 -7.83 -2.73 15.63
C LEU A 35 -6.57 -1.87 15.49
N ASP A 36 -5.48 -2.43 15.01
CA ASP A 36 -4.24 -1.70 14.77
C ASP A 36 -4.35 -0.69 13.61
N ARG A 37 -5.39 -0.76 12.78
CA ARG A 37 -5.68 0.24 11.74
C ARG A 37 -5.90 1.63 12.31
N GLN A 38 -6.40 1.75 13.55
CA GLN A 38 -6.55 3.02 14.23
C GLN A 38 -5.23 3.81 14.31
N HIS A 39 -4.08 3.14 14.36
CA HIS A 39 -2.77 3.79 14.45
C HIS A 39 -2.34 4.46 13.14
N LEU A 40 -2.92 4.05 12.01
CA LEU A 40 -2.72 4.70 10.72
C LEU A 40 -3.56 5.97 10.56
N VAL A 41 -4.62 6.13 11.34
CA VAL A 41 -5.53 7.28 11.23
C VAL A 41 -4.84 8.59 11.60
N TRP A 42 -3.97 8.59 12.58
CA TRP A 42 -3.27 9.82 13.01
C TRP A 42 -2.37 10.40 11.92
N PRO A 43 -1.44 9.64 11.31
CA PRO A 43 -0.66 10.16 10.19
C PRO A 43 -1.53 10.58 9.00
N LEU A 44 -2.65 9.89 8.76
CA LEU A 44 -3.61 10.25 7.71
C LEU A 44 -4.20 11.64 7.97
N ILE A 45 -4.66 11.91 9.19
CA ILE A 45 -5.23 13.19 9.58
C ILE A 45 -4.17 14.29 9.53
N LEU A 46 -3.03 14.07 10.19
CA LEU A 46 -1.96 15.07 10.31
C LEU A 46 -1.34 15.45 8.95
N GLY A 47 -1.46 14.59 7.94
CA GLY A 47 -1.04 14.87 6.57
C GLY A 47 -2.13 15.44 5.68
N SER A 48 -3.37 15.57 6.17
CA SER A 48 -4.47 16.06 5.35
C SER A 48 -4.31 17.55 5.00
N PRO A 49 -4.69 17.98 3.77
CA PRO A 49 -4.52 19.37 3.33
C PRO A 49 -5.24 20.40 4.23
N GLY A 50 -6.39 20.03 4.79
CA GLY A 50 -7.15 20.91 5.69
C GLY A 50 -6.40 21.18 6.99
N ILE A 51 -5.78 20.16 7.56
CA ILE A 51 -4.96 20.24 8.75
C ILE A 51 -3.64 20.98 8.44
N LEU A 52 -2.97 20.65 7.34
CA LEU A 52 -1.69 21.27 6.97
C LEU A 52 -1.77 22.79 6.77
N LYS A 53 -2.92 23.33 6.39
CA LYS A 53 -3.11 24.78 6.26
C LYS A 53 -3.12 25.52 7.60
N ASN A 54 -3.49 24.85 8.68
CA ASN A 54 -3.65 25.45 10.01
C ASN A 54 -2.44 25.22 10.95
N PHE A 55 -1.38 24.60 10.46
CA PHE A 55 -0.25 24.14 11.29
C PHE A 55 0.53 25.20 12.04
N THR A 56 0.55 26.43 11.59
CA THR A 56 1.27 27.51 12.28
C THR A 56 0.58 27.94 13.59
N LYS A 57 -0.71 27.61 13.75
CA LYS A 57 -1.52 28.01 14.90
C LYS A 57 -1.75 26.89 15.93
N GLY A 58 -1.29 25.66 15.64
CA GLY A 58 -1.66 24.47 16.42
C GLY A 58 -3.10 24.03 16.11
N ILE A 59 -3.39 22.77 16.43
CA ILE A 59 -4.72 22.19 16.23
C ILE A 59 -5.27 21.73 17.56
N PRO A 60 -6.44 22.22 17.98
CA PRO A 60 -7.06 21.79 19.22
C PRO A 60 -7.26 20.27 19.26
N THR A 61 -6.97 19.65 20.39
CA THR A 61 -7.10 18.19 20.58
C THR A 61 -8.50 17.70 20.24
N GLU A 62 -9.53 18.44 20.61
CA GLU A 62 -10.93 18.09 20.32
C GLU A 62 -11.21 18.01 18.81
N GLU A 63 -10.66 18.94 18.03
CA GLU A 63 -10.81 18.95 16.57
C GLU A 63 -10.16 17.72 15.95
N LEU A 64 -8.95 17.36 16.40
CA LEU A 64 -8.27 16.15 15.95
C LEU A 64 -9.07 14.89 16.31
N LEU A 65 -9.60 14.80 17.52
CA LEU A 65 -10.41 13.65 17.94
C LEU A 65 -11.68 13.50 17.13
N VAL A 66 -12.37 14.61 16.83
CA VAL A 66 -13.56 14.58 15.95
C VAL A 66 -13.22 14.09 14.55
N GLN A 67 -12.10 14.54 13.98
CA GLN A 67 -11.67 14.08 12.65
C GLN A 67 -11.24 12.62 12.67
N ALA A 68 -10.53 12.19 13.72
CA ALA A 68 -10.15 10.79 13.91
C ALA A 68 -11.39 9.88 13.99
N ALA A 69 -12.39 10.24 14.78
CA ALA A 69 -13.63 9.47 14.89
C ALA A 69 -14.36 9.33 13.55
N LYS A 70 -14.43 10.41 12.75
CA LYS A 70 -15.02 10.37 11.40
C LYS A 70 -14.27 9.43 10.46
N MET A 71 -12.93 9.46 10.50
CA MET A 71 -12.10 8.61 9.63
C MET A 71 -12.15 7.15 10.05
N LEU A 72 -12.14 6.87 11.36
CA LEU A 72 -12.29 5.51 11.87
C LEU A 72 -13.64 4.90 11.51
N ALA A 73 -14.71 5.68 11.60
CA ALA A 73 -16.02 5.25 11.14
C ALA A 73 -16.03 4.95 9.63
N ALA A 74 -15.32 5.75 8.83
CA ALA A 74 -15.21 5.54 7.38
C ALA A 74 -14.42 4.28 7.00
N VAL A 75 -13.55 3.76 7.89
CA VAL A 75 -12.80 2.50 7.72
C VAL A 75 -13.35 1.37 8.60
N GLU A 76 -14.60 1.50 9.03
CA GLU A 76 -15.38 0.46 9.75
C GLU A 76 -14.82 0.05 11.12
N ILE A 77 -14.00 0.88 11.76
CA ILE A 77 -13.53 0.65 13.13
C ILE A 77 -14.58 1.18 14.11
N LYS A 78 -15.29 0.28 14.79
CA LYS A 78 -16.49 0.60 15.57
C LYS A 78 -16.22 1.20 16.96
N GLU A 79 -15.08 0.93 17.56
CA GLU A 79 -14.75 1.45 18.90
C GLU A 79 -13.29 1.92 18.96
N PRO A 80 -13.03 3.18 18.63
CA PRO A 80 -11.70 3.70 18.77
C PRO A 80 -11.46 4.11 20.22
N SER A 81 -10.56 3.42 20.91
CA SER A 81 -9.85 4.07 22.00
C SER A 81 -8.80 5.02 21.41
N ILE A 82 -9.25 6.14 20.87
CA ILE A 82 -8.33 7.12 20.26
C ILE A 82 -7.57 7.79 21.39
N SER A 83 -6.51 7.15 21.86
CA SER A 83 -5.59 7.76 22.79
C SER A 83 -4.49 8.47 22.01
N TRP A 84 -4.38 9.78 22.17
CA TRP A 84 -3.25 10.52 21.63
C TRP A 84 -1.92 10.03 22.21
N HIS A 85 -1.89 9.54 23.46
CA HIS A 85 -0.71 8.93 24.07
C HIS A 85 -0.19 7.78 23.22
N TYR A 86 -1.08 6.99 22.67
CA TYR A 86 -0.72 5.90 21.75
C TYR A 86 -0.04 6.42 20.47
N HIS A 87 -0.49 7.54 19.94
CA HIS A 87 0.16 8.19 18.82
C HIS A 87 1.57 8.69 19.17
N GLN A 88 1.74 9.31 20.35
CA GLN A 88 3.05 9.77 20.80
C GLN A 88 4.07 8.64 20.97
N GLU A 89 3.64 7.52 21.54
CA GLU A 89 4.52 6.35 21.68
C GLU A 89 4.95 5.78 20.33
N LEU A 90 4.03 5.78 19.36
CA LEU A 90 4.26 5.20 18.05
C LEU A 90 4.91 6.17 17.06
N PHE A 91 4.72 7.47 17.23
CA PHE A 91 5.15 8.53 16.32
C PHE A 91 5.77 9.73 17.06
N PRO A 92 6.78 9.51 17.92
CA PRO A 92 7.31 10.58 18.79
C PRO A 92 7.81 11.79 17.99
N ASP A 93 8.26 11.56 16.77
CA ASP A 93 8.87 12.59 15.91
C ASP A 93 7.89 13.25 14.93
N THR A 94 6.59 12.97 15.01
CA THR A 94 5.62 13.52 14.04
C THR A 94 4.96 14.80 14.51
N ALA A 95 4.65 14.93 15.80
CA ALA A 95 3.99 16.09 16.37
C ALA A 95 4.27 16.22 17.87
N SER A 96 4.12 17.42 18.40
CA SER A 96 4.25 17.70 19.83
C SER A 96 3.06 18.52 20.35
N MET A 97 2.70 18.34 21.62
CA MET A 97 1.73 19.17 22.31
C MET A 97 2.35 20.50 22.68
N GLN A 98 1.67 21.59 22.36
CA GLN A 98 2.01 22.94 22.76
C GLN A 98 0.78 23.61 23.38
N GLU A 99 0.92 24.81 23.90
CA GLU A 99 -0.19 25.56 24.50
C GLU A 99 -1.39 25.77 23.56
N VAL A 100 -1.11 25.88 22.28
CA VAL A 100 -2.12 26.07 21.20
C VAL A 100 -2.67 24.76 20.61
N GLY A 101 -2.23 23.60 21.11
CA GLY A 101 -2.62 22.29 20.59
C GLY A 101 -1.47 21.53 19.94
N TRP A 102 -1.79 20.63 19.05
CA TRP A 102 -0.80 19.74 18.42
C TRP A 102 -0.15 20.40 17.21
N VAL A 103 1.18 20.41 17.19
CA VAL A 103 1.99 20.99 16.10
C VAL A 103 2.92 19.90 15.54
N PRO A 104 2.79 19.54 14.25
CA PRO A 104 3.70 18.59 13.62
C PRO A 104 5.13 19.09 13.52
N HIS A 105 6.08 18.19 13.68
CA HIS A 105 7.50 18.50 13.47
C HIS A 105 7.80 18.90 12.03
N VAL A 106 8.81 19.73 11.84
CA VAL A 106 9.20 20.25 10.50
C VAL A 106 9.56 19.11 9.55
N SER A 107 10.29 18.11 10.03
CA SER A 107 10.66 16.93 9.26
C SER A 107 9.43 16.16 8.76
N TRP A 108 8.40 16.02 9.60
CA TRP A 108 7.15 15.38 9.24
C TRP A 108 6.38 16.19 8.19
N ARG A 109 6.33 17.51 8.33
CA ARG A 109 5.58 18.38 7.41
C ARG A 109 5.97 18.21 5.94
N ALA A 110 7.24 17.93 5.68
CA ALA A 110 7.73 17.74 4.32
C ALA A 110 7.12 16.49 3.66
N TRP A 111 6.86 15.43 4.43
CA TRP A 111 6.39 14.15 3.93
C TRP A 111 4.91 13.86 4.24
N ALA A 112 4.33 14.58 5.19
CA ALA A 112 2.99 14.32 5.71
C ALA A 112 1.91 14.20 4.62
N PRO A 113 1.84 15.04 3.57
CA PRO A 113 0.82 14.89 2.53
C PRO A 113 0.92 13.57 1.78
N MET A 114 2.15 13.15 1.46
CA MET A 114 2.39 11.92 0.71
C MET A 114 2.17 10.67 1.56
N VAL A 115 2.57 10.74 2.84
CA VAL A 115 2.30 9.68 3.82
C VAL A 115 0.80 9.54 4.04
N SER A 116 0.08 10.65 4.23
CA SER A 116 -1.37 10.67 4.38
C SER A 116 -2.06 10.04 3.18
N LEU A 117 -1.65 10.39 1.98
CA LEU A 117 -2.19 9.83 0.75
C LEU A 117 -1.99 8.31 0.69
N ARG A 118 -0.76 7.83 0.94
CA ARG A 118 -0.46 6.40 0.92
C ARG A 118 -1.24 5.63 1.97
N ILE A 119 -1.31 6.13 3.20
CA ILE A 119 -2.09 5.52 4.27
C ILE A 119 -3.58 5.49 3.92
N GLY A 120 -4.11 6.55 3.33
CA GLY A 120 -5.49 6.57 2.85
C GLY A 120 -5.77 5.45 1.84
N TRP A 121 -4.85 5.17 0.94
CA TRP A 121 -4.94 4.06 0.00
C TRP A 121 -4.82 2.69 0.68
N GLN A 122 -3.89 2.54 1.64
CA GLN A 122 -3.75 1.32 2.43
C GLN A 122 -5.05 0.98 3.15
N LEU A 123 -5.60 1.93 3.92
CA LEU A 123 -6.84 1.74 4.67
C LEU A 123 -8.03 1.45 3.75
N SER A 124 -8.17 2.22 2.67
CA SER A 124 -9.24 1.99 1.68
C SER A 124 -9.17 0.61 1.04
N SER A 125 -7.96 0.10 0.82
CA SER A 125 -7.77 -1.24 0.23
C SER A 125 -8.12 -2.38 1.20
N LEU A 126 -8.13 -2.11 2.50
CA LEU A 126 -8.47 -3.10 3.54
C LEU A 126 -9.92 -3.00 4.01
N THR A 127 -10.65 -1.94 3.62
CA THR A 127 -12.04 -1.73 4.01
C THR A 127 -12.95 -2.75 3.32
N GLY A 128 -13.92 -3.30 4.06
CA GLY A 128 -14.90 -4.26 3.52
C GLY A 128 -14.36 -5.68 3.32
N ILE A 129 -13.15 -5.99 3.78
CA ILE A 129 -12.60 -7.35 3.75
C ILE A 129 -12.82 -7.99 5.11
N ASP A 130 -13.70 -8.99 5.17
CA ASP A 130 -14.00 -9.72 6.40
C ASP A 130 -12.81 -10.57 6.87
N PRO A 131 -12.51 -10.60 8.18
CA PRO A 131 -11.54 -11.50 8.75
C PRO A 131 -11.96 -12.96 8.55
N GLY A 132 -11.12 -13.75 7.90
CA GLY A 132 -11.37 -15.17 7.63
C GLY A 132 -10.08 -15.88 7.25
N VAL A 133 -10.16 -17.16 6.93
CA VAL A 133 -8.99 -17.98 6.56
C VAL A 133 -8.27 -17.43 5.33
N ASP A 134 -9.01 -16.80 4.43
CA ASP A 134 -8.54 -16.20 3.19
C ASP A 134 -8.31 -14.68 3.27
N TYR A 135 -8.37 -14.11 4.48
CA TYR A 135 -8.30 -12.67 4.71
C TYR A 135 -7.06 -12.02 4.08
N LEU A 136 -5.86 -12.52 4.41
CA LEU A 136 -4.61 -11.96 3.88
C LEU A 136 -4.53 -12.07 2.35
N PHE A 137 -5.08 -13.14 1.78
CA PHE A 137 -5.13 -13.31 0.33
C PHE A 137 -6.02 -12.26 -0.34
N LYS A 138 -7.22 -12.03 0.19
CA LYS A 138 -8.13 -10.98 -0.28
C LYS A 138 -7.52 -9.58 -0.12
N CYS A 139 -6.84 -9.34 1.01
CA CYS A 139 -6.07 -8.10 1.21
C CYS A 139 -5.01 -7.93 0.13
N GLY A 140 -4.21 -8.97 -0.16
CA GLY A 140 -3.18 -8.93 -1.20
C GLY A 140 -3.75 -8.57 -2.57
N ILE A 141 -4.88 -9.17 -2.96
CA ILE A 141 -5.55 -8.87 -4.23
C ILE A 141 -6.05 -7.42 -4.26
N SER A 142 -6.69 -6.96 -3.20
CA SER A 142 -7.19 -5.58 -3.11
C SER A 142 -6.04 -4.57 -3.17
N LEU A 143 -4.95 -4.82 -2.46
CA LEU A 143 -3.75 -3.98 -2.47
C LEU A 143 -3.12 -3.93 -3.87
N PHE A 144 -2.96 -5.08 -4.53
CA PHE A 144 -2.48 -5.14 -5.91
C PHE A 144 -3.37 -4.31 -6.83
N ASN A 145 -4.68 -4.51 -6.76
CA ASN A 145 -5.65 -3.82 -7.59
C ASN A 145 -5.69 -2.30 -7.34
N ASN A 146 -5.20 -1.84 -6.20
CA ASN A 146 -5.04 -0.43 -5.89
C ASN A 146 -3.64 0.12 -6.18
N GLY A 147 -2.72 -0.70 -6.74
CA GLY A 147 -1.37 -0.28 -7.09
C GLY A 147 -0.41 -0.20 -5.90
N LEU A 148 -0.79 -0.79 -4.77
CA LEU A 148 0.02 -0.92 -3.56
C LEU A 148 0.79 -2.25 -3.61
N TYR A 149 1.69 -2.35 -4.61
CA TYR A 149 2.34 -3.62 -4.94
C TYR A 149 3.31 -4.11 -3.87
N PHE A 150 3.96 -3.18 -3.15
CA PHE A 150 4.82 -3.53 -2.04
C PHE A 150 4.00 -4.11 -0.88
N GLU A 151 2.91 -3.46 -0.52
CA GLU A 151 1.98 -3.93 0.52
C GLU A 151 1.28 -5.24 0.13
N CYS A 152 1.03 -5.45 -1.16
CA CYS A 152 0.56 -6.73 -1.67
C CYS A 152 1.57 -7.86 -1.40
N HIS A 153 2.87 -7.61 -1.64
CA HIS A 153 3.94 -8.54 -1.27
C HIS A 153 3.86 -8.88 0.23
N ASP A 154 3.82 -7.87 1.11
CA ASP A 154 3.79 -8.06 2.55
C ASP A 154 2.54 -8.85 3.02
N ALA A 155 1.39 -8.66 2.36
CA ALA A 155 0.17 -9.42 2.67
C ALA A 155 0.25 -10.90 2.24
N LEU A 156 0.94 -11.21 1.14
CA LEU A 156 1.07 -12.57 0.63
C LEU A 156 2.23 -13.36 1.24
N GLU A 157 3.25 -12.69 1.76
CA GLU A 157 4.45 -13.34 2.31
C GLU A 157 4.15 -14.34 3.44
N PRO A 158 3.30 -14.05 4.44
CA PRO A 158 2.93 -15.02 5.47
C PRO A 158 2.25 -16.27 4.90
N LEU A 159 1.42 -16.12 3.87
CA LEU A 159 0.77 -17.23 3.19
C LEU A 159 1.80 -18.11 2.48
N TRP A 160 2.74 -17.50 1.77
CA TRP A 160 3.82 -18.19 1.09
C TRP A 160 4.75 -18.94 2.05
N LEU A 161 5.09 -18.35 3.19
CA LEU A 161 5.94 -19.00 4.21
C LEU A 161 5.33 -20.31 4.73
N ASN A 162 4.01 -20.34 4.88
CA ASN A 162 3.27 -21.48 5.39
C ASN A 162 2.86 -22.50 4.31
N ALA A 163 2.84 -22.09 3.04
CA ALA A 163 2.45 -22.95 1.91
C ALA A 163 3.52 -23.99 1.57
N ARG A 164 3.09 -25.06 0.87
CA ARG A 164 3.96 -26.14 0.39
C ARG A 164 3.64 -26.49 -1.06
N GLY A 165 4.56 -27.19 -1.72
CA GLY A 165 4.37 -27.74 -3.06
C GLY A 165 4.01 -26.68 -4.10
N GLU A 166 3.03 -26.98 -4.94
CA GLU A 166 2.59 -26.12 -6.03
C GLU A 166 2.00 -24.79 -5.53
N GLU A 167 1.26 -24.80 -4.43
CA GLU A 167 0.69 -23.59 -3.85
C GLU A 167 1.78 -22.59 -3.44
N LYS A 168 2.86 -23.07 -2.83
CA LYS A 168 4.02 -22.25 -2.50
C LYS A 168 4.65 -21.63 -3.74
N ALA A 169 4.82 -22.40 -4.80
CA ALA A 169 5.37 -21.93 -6.07
C ALA A 169 4.46 -20.87 -6.74
N ASN A 170 3.14 -21.07 -6.68
CA ASN A 170 2.16 -20.13 -7.22
C ASN A 170 2.17 -18.82 -6.44
N LEU A 171 2.13 -18.86 -5.09
CA LEU A 171 2.23 -17.66 -4.24
C LEU A 171 3.54 -16.92 -4.45
N GLN A 172 4.67 -17.62 -4.57
CA GLN A 172 5.94 -16.99 -4.88
C GLN A 172 5.89 -16.24 -6.21
N SER A 173 5.28 -16.82 -7.23
CA SER A 173 5.15 -16.17 -8.52
C SER A 173 4.29 -14.91 -8.47
N LEU A 174 3.20 -14.91 -7.69
CA LEU A 174 2.36 -13.74 -7.46
C LEU A 174 3.12 -12.64 -6.73
N ILE A 175 3.88 -13.01 -5.69
CA ILE A 175 4.73 -12.07 -4.94
C ILE A 175 5.77 -11.41 -5.85
N LEU A 176 6.46 -12.21 -6.68
CA LEU A 176 7.46 -11.70 -7.63
C LEU A 176 6.80 -10.84 -8.72
N LEU A 177 5.59 -11.19 -9.17
CA LEU A 177 4.85 -10.38 -10.13
C LEU A 177 4.53 -9.00 -9.55
N ALA A 178 4.05 -8.94 -8.30
CA ALA A 178 3.80 -7.69 -7.58
C ALA A 178 5.09 -6.88 -7.37
N ALA A 179 6.19 -7.54 -6.95
CA ALA A 179 7.48 -6.90 -6.77
C ALA A 179 7.99 -6.24 -8.07
N GLY A 180 7.78 -6.87 -9.22
CA GLY A 180 8.15 -6.30 -10.52
C GLY A 180 7.38 -5.01 -10.81
N PHE A 181 6.07 -4.96 -10.57
CA PHE A 181 5.29 -3.74 -10.70
C PHE A 181 5.72 -2.65 -9.71
N HIS A 182 6.12 -3.02 -8.49
CA HIS A 182 6.71 -2.08 -7.54
C HIS A 182 8.01 -1.46 -8.10
N HIS A 183 8.90 -2.28 -8.66
CA HIS A 183 10.10 -1.77 -9.31
C HIS A 183 9.80 -0.82 -10.47
N ILE A 184 8.78 -1.11 -11.27
CA ILE A 184 8.33 -0.20 -12.35
C ILE A 184 7.87 1.14 -11.77
N GLN A 185 7.08 1.17 -10.70
CA GLN A 185 6.66 2.42 -10.05
C GLN A 185 7.84 3.31 -9.64
N HIS A 186 8.98 2.71 -9.33
CA HIS A 186 10.23 3.40 -8.97
C HIS A 186 11.20 3.57 -10.15
N GLN A 187 10.76 3.27 -11.38
CA GLN A 187 11.59 3.30 -12.59
C GLN A 187 12.88 2.47 -12.48
N ASN A 188 12.85 1.41 -11.68
CA ASN A 188 13.94 0.46 -11.52
C ASN A 188 13.78 -0.68 -12.53
N SER A 189 14.20 -0.44 -13.77
CA SER A 189 14.10 -1.42 -14.86
C SER A 189 14.86 -2.72 -14.57
N ALA A 190 16.08 -2.61 -14.05
CA ALA A 190 16.92 -3.78 -13.73
C ALA A 190 16.26 -4.67 -12.65
N GLY A 191 15.70 -4.05 -11.59
CA GLY A 191 14.96 -4.77 -10.57
C GLY A 191 13.72 -5.46 -11.13
N ALA A 192 12.93 -4.77 -11.96
CA ALA A 192 11.74 -5.33 -12.59
C ALA A 192 12.09 -6.54 -13.47
N GLN A 193 13.08 -6.41 -14.36
CA GLN A 193 13.52 -7.49 -15.23
C GLN A 193 13.99 -8.71 -14.44
N SER A 194 14.78 -8.50 -13.39
CA SER A 194 15.31 -9.58 -12.55
C SER A 194 14.19 -10.41 -11.91
N VAL A 195 13.22 -9.77 -11.23
CA VAL A 195 12.16 -10.49 -10.53
C VAL A 195 11.13 -11.08 -11.48
N TRP A 196 10.80 -10.40 -12.59
CA TRP A 196 9.85 -10.90 -13.58
C TRP A 196 10.38 -12.05 -14.41
N LYS A 197 11.69 -12.11 -14.66
CA LYS A 197 12.30 -13.27 -15.33
C LYS A 197 11.98 -14.56 -14.59
N ASP A 198 12.11 -14.57 -13.28
CA ASP A 198 11.77 -15.73 -12.44
C ASP A 198 10.24 -15.96 -12.41
N ALA A 199 9.44 -14.91 -12.13
CA ALA A 199 7.99 -14.99 -12.06
C ALA A 199 7.38 -15.53 -13.36
N LEU A 200 7.69 -14.93 -14.51
CA LEU A 200 7.12 -15.30 -15.81
C LEU A 200 7.55 -16.70 -16.23
N THR A 201 8.78 -17.11 -15.91
CA THR A 201 9.26 -18.48 -16.17
C THR A 201 8.45 -19.49 -15.36
N ARG A 202 8.21 -19.25 -14.07
CA ARG A 202 7.42 -20.14 -13.20
C ARG A 202 5.95 -20.19 -13.61
N LEU A 203 5.39 -19.04 -13.98
CA LEU A 203 4.01 -18.93 -14.43
C LEU A 203 3.78 -19.62 -15.77
N ASN A 204 4.78 -19.62 -16.63
CA ASN A 204 4.75 -20.27 -17.95
C ASN A 204 3.45 -19.98 -18.73
N GLY A 205 3.02 -18.72 -18.74
CA GLY A 205 1.77 -18.27 -19.36
C GLY A 205 0.48 -18.66 -18.64
N ARG A 206 0.57 -19.34 -17.50
CA ARG A 206 -0.62 -19.66 -16.69
C ARG A 206 -1.16 -18.41 -16.00
N GLY A 207 -2.30 -17.93 -16.47
CA GLY A 207 -2.99 -16.77 -15.90
C GLY A 207 -4.07 -17.13 -14.90
N ARG A 208 -4.32 -18.42 -14.63
CA ARG A 208 -5.35 -18.90 -13.70
C ARG A 208 -4.79 -19.91 -12.73
N PHE A 209 -5.14 -19.72 -11.44
CA PHE A 209 -4.70 -20.56 -10.33
C PHE A 209 -5.88 -20.98 -9.47
N THR A 210 -5.79 -22.23 -8.97
CA THR A 210 -6.60 -22.68 -7.86
C THR A 210 -5.67 -22.79 -6.65
N LEU A 211 -5.92 -22.00 -5.63
CA LEU A 211 -5.23 -21.99 -4.35
C LEU A 211 -6.21 -22.46 -3.28
N SER A 212 -5.72 -22.86 -2.11
CA SER A 212 -6.59 -23.24 -0.98
C SER A 212 -7.53 -22.10 -0.55
N MET A 213 -7.12 -20.86 -0.82
CA MET A 213 -7.83 -19.62 -0.46
C MET A 213 -8.80 -19.12 -1.56
N GLY A 214 -8.83 -19.73 -2.73
CA GLY A 214 -9.71 -19.34 -3.83
C GLY A 214 -9.11 -19.51 -5.22
N LYS A 215 -9.88 -19.14 -6.23
CA LYS A 215 -9.44 -19.14 -7.62
C LYS A 215 -9.07 -17.72 -8.03
N LEU A 216 -7.93 -17.59 -8.70
CA LEU A 216 -7.38 -16.30 -9.11
C LEU A 216 -7.11 -16.28 -10.63
N GLU A 217 -7.49 -15.19 -11.26
CA GLU A 217 -7.17 -14.87 -12.65
C GLU A 217 -6.26 -13.63 -12.72
N ILE A 218 -5.12 -13.74 -13.43
CA ILE A 218 -4.09 -12.70 -13.57
C ILE A 218 -3.68 -12.45 -15.02
N ASP A 219 -4.46 -12.94 -16.01
CA ASP A 219 -4.11 -12.86 -17.44
C ASP A 219 -3.77 -11.43 -17.88
N GLU A 220 -4.54 -10.43 -17.42
CA GLU A 220 -4.28 -9.04 -17.76
C GLU A 220 -2.92 -8.57 -17.22
N SER A 221 -2.58 -8.92 -15.98
CA SER A 221 -1.29 -8.57 -15.37
C SER A 221 -0.12 -9.22 -16.12
N LEU A 222 -0.26 -10.46 -16.56
CA LEU A 222 0.76 -11.13 -17.37
C LEU A 222 0.95 -10.45 -18.73
N ARG A 223 -0.14 -10.08 -19.38
CA ARG A 223 -0.08 -9.34 -20.65
C ARG A 223 0.63 -8.00 -20.49
N ILE A 224 0.29 -7.25 -19.45
CA ILE A 224 0.88 -5.93 -19.16
C ILE A 224 2.36 -6.08 -18.82
N SER A 225 2.73 -7.03 -17.95
CA SER A 225 4.15 -7.26 -17.62
C SER A 225 4.98 -7.64 -18.86
N SER A 226 4.43 -8.45 -19.77
CA SER A 226 5.10 -8.81 -21.04
C SER A 226 5.31 -7.59 -21.95
N LEU A 227 4.32 -6.69 -22.04
CA LEU A 227 4.45 -5.46 -22.80
C LEU A 227 5.53 -4.53 -22.19
N ILE A 228 5.57 -4.43 -20.86
CA ILE A 228 6.58 -3.64 -20.17
C ILE A 228 7.97 -4.24 -20.39
N VAL A 229 8.14 -5.55 -20.23
CA VAL A 229 9.43 -6.23 -20.48
C VAL A 229 9.92 -5.94 -21.91
N SER A 230 9.03 -6.04 -22.90
CA SER A 230 9.39 -5.69 -24.29
C SER A 230 9.86 -4.23 -24.46
N GLU A 231 9.28 -3.29 -23.70
CA GLU A 231 9.71 -1.89 -23.71
C GLU A 231 11.04 -1.70 -22.97
N LEU A 232 11.26 -2.44 -21.86
CA LEU A 232 12.53 -2.41 -21.11
C LEU A 232 13.71 -2.95 -21.93
N ASP A 233 13.46 -3.88 -22.85
CA ASP A 233 14.46 -4.49 -23.75
C ASP A 233 14.65 -3.67 -25.05
N SER A 234 14.01 -2.51 -25.17
CA SER A 234 14.08 -1.67 -26.38
C SER A 234 15.49 -1.15 -26.62
N VAL A 235 15.99 -1.35 -27.81
CA VAL A 235 17.31 -0.85 -28.27
C VAL A 235 17.38 0.69 -28.39
N ASN A 236 16.23 1.35 -28.47
CA ASN A 236 16.10 2.80 -28.54
C ASN A 236 16.02 3.47 -27.16
N GLY A 237 16.17 2.70 -26.08
CA GLY A 237 15.97 3.15 -24.71
C GLY A 237 14.53 2.99 -24.22
N ILE A 238 14.33 3.16 -22.93
CA ILE A 238 13.04 2.93 -22.25
C ILE A 238 12.15 4.16 -22.38
N ASP A 239 10.99 4.02 -23.01
CA ASP A 239 9.94 5.03 -23.01
C ASP A 239 8.99 4.85 -21.81
N TRP A 240 9.31 5.51 -20.71
CA TRP A 240 8.47 5.50 -19.51
C TRP A 240 7.07 6.10 -19.74
N GLY A 241 6.95 7.08 -20.67
CA GLY A 241 5.66 7.65 -21.03
C GLY A 241 4.71 6.61 -21.61
N LYS A 242 5.23 5.74 -22.48
CA LYS A 242 4.48 4.61 -23.06
C LYS A 242 4.11 3.58 -22.00
N ILE A 243 5.01 3.25 -21.07
CA ILE A 243 4.73 2.35 -19.95
C ILE A 243 3.57 2.89 -19.10
N TRP A 244 3.57 4.20 -18.80
CA TRP A 244 2.52 4.82 -17.97
C TRP A 244 1.16 4.96 -18.66
N GLN A 245 1.09 4.76 -19.98
CA GLN A 245 -0.16 4.73 -20.72
C GLN A 245 -0.81 3.32 -20.73
N LEU A 246 -0.10 2.28 -20.31
CA LEU A 246 -0.68 0.95 -20.20
C LEU A 246 -1.80 0.94 -19.14
N PRO A 247 -2.82 0.09 -19.31
CA PRO A 247 -3.86 -0.05 -18.31
C PRO A 247 -3.27 -0.56 -17.00
N LYS A 248 -3.94 -0.25 -15.89
CA LYS A 248 -3.56 -0.74 -14.58
C LYS A 248 -3.74 -2.26 -14.52
N PRO A 249 -2.72 -3.03 -14.13
CA PRO A 249 -2.84 -4.47 -13.98
C PRO A 249 -3.84 -4.84 -12.88
N ARG A 250 -4.55 -5.95 -13.06
CA ARG A 250 -5.57 -6.42 -12.11
C ARG A 250 -5.48 -7.91 -11.89
N TRP A 251 -5.89 -8.32 -10.68
CA TRP A 251 -6.14 -9.68 -10.27
C TRP A 251 -7.62 -9.83 -9.93
N ASN A 252 -8.25 -10.90 -10.42
CA ASN A 252 -9.65 -11.15 -10.21
C ASN A 252 -9.85 -12.46 -9.45
N LEU A 253 -10.66 -12.44 -8.37
CA LEU A 253 -11.21 -13.64 -7.78
C LEU A 253 -12.32 -14.17 -8.69
N VAL A 254 -12.31 -15.49 -8.95
CA VAL A 254 -13.23 -16.17 -9.87
C VAL A 254 -14.05 -17.24 -9.14
#